data_08d175401b954241ebb6a0c6e10e44a5
#
_entry.id   08d175401b954241ebb6a0c6e10e44a5
#
_cell.length_a   1.000
_cell.length_b   1.000
_cell.length_c   1.000
_cell.angle_alpha   90.00
_cell.angle_beta   90.00
_cell.angle_gamma   90.00
#
_symmetry.space_group_name_H-M   'P 1'
#
loop_
_entity.id
_entity.type
_entity.pdbx_description
1 polymer ?
#
loop_
_entity_poly.entity_id
_entity_poly.type
_entity_poly.pdbx_seq_one_letter_code
_entity_poly.pdbx_strand_id
1 'polypeptide(L)'
;FDKNFKILRSKKLPKYSRGHGIHYNDFRSEFYVVCSYLDAILILDKKFKVKNKIQISKKINYEKAPHHHCNDCVSYKNSCYVSMFSKSGNWKLDSFDGAIMEIDLIQKKTVSTLAENLWMPHNPKIINGAFYVLDSLKGNLKGNNFNTIGSFPAFTRGLAHDGSFFYFVQSINRNFSKNIGINNITSI
;
A
#
# COMPACT_ATOMS: atom_id res chain seq x y z
N PHE A 1 9.66 -11.55 -14.69
CA PHE A 1 9.05 -12.09 -15.89
C PHE A 1 9.70 -11.46 -17.13
N ASP A 2 9.75 -12.20 -18.23
CA ASP A 2 10.06 -11.64 -19.55
C ASP A 2 8.77 -11.10 -20.23
N LYS A 3 8.90 -10.60 -21.47
CA LYS A 3 7.76 -10.08 -22.25
C LYS A 3 6.68 -11.13 -22.57
N ASN A 4 6.96 -12.41 -22.40
CA ASN A 4 6.03 -13.53 -22.60
C ASN A 4 5.51 -14.08 -21.25
N PHE A 5 5.67 -13.35 -20.18
CA PHE A 5 5.29 -13.73 -18.81
C PHE A 5 6.00 -14.98 -18.26
N LYS A 6 7.13 -15.40 -18.88
CA LYS A 6 7.95 -16.47 -18.32
C LYS A 6 8.68 -15.99 -17.07
N ILE A 7 8.66 -16.80 -16.03
CA ILE A 7 9.37 -16.50 -14.77
C ILE A 7 10.88 -16.56 -15.02
N LEU A 8 11.55 -15.44 -14.95
CA LEU A 8 13.00 -15.36 -15.05
C LEU A 8 13.68 -15.62 -13.71
N ARG A 9 13.04 -15.19 -12.62
CA ARG A 9 13.55 -15.33 -11.25
C ARG A 9 12.42 -15.28 -10.25
N SER A 10 12.54 -16.09 -9.21
CA SER A 10 11.65 -16.05 -8.05
C SER A 10 12.45 -16.00 -6.76
N LYS A 11 11.88 -15.45 -5.71
CA LYS A 11 12.47 -15.37 -4.38
C LYS A 11 11.40 -15.63 -3.32
N LYS A 12 11.65 -16.60 -2.46
CA LYS A 12 10.85 -16.81 -1.26
C LYS A 12 11.20 -15.73 -0.22
N LEU A 13 10.20 -15.03 0.24
CA LEU A 13 10.34 -14.05 1.32
C LEU A 13 10.54 -14.76 2.67
N PRO A 14 11.10 -14.08 3.68
CA PRO A 14 11.20 -14.60 5.04
C PRO A 14 9.84 -15.07 5.58
N LYS A 15 9.86 -16.03 6.50
CA LYS A 15 8.64 -16.53 7.17
C LYS A 15 7.84 -15.37 7.77
N TYR A 16 6.51 -15.44 7.70
CA TYR A 16 5.57 -14.41 8.16
C TYR A 16 5.61 -13.07 7.42
N SER A 17 6.36 -12.90 6.33
CA SER A 17 6.38 -11.63 5.59
C SER A 17 5.02 -11.25 5.02
N ARG A 18 4.31 -12.19 4.39
CA ARG A 18 3.06 -11.93 3.65
C ARG A 18 3.20 -10.66 2.81
N GLY A 19 4.10 -10.73 1.80
CA GLY A 19 4.34 -9.63 0.87
C GLY A 19 3.03 -9.22 0.20
N HIS A 20 2.74 -7.93 0.19
CA HIS A 20 1.50 -7.37 -0.33
C HIS A 20 1.79 -6.45 -1.51
N GLY A 21 2.45 -5.32 -1.31
CA GLY A 21 2.87 -4.40 -2.35
C GLY A 21 4.38 -4.48 -2.63
N ILE A 22 4.76 -4.18 -3.86
CA ILE A 22 6.16 -4.08 -4.28
C ILE A 22 6.38 -2.84 -5.13
N HIS A 23 7.47 -2.12 -4.87
CA HIS A 23 7.88 -0.96 -5.64
C HIS A 23 9.38 -1.00 -5.91
N TYR A 24 9.80 -0.61 -7.13
CA TYR A 24 11.20 -0.44 -7.48
C TYR A 24 11.57 1.05 -7.45
N ASN A 25 12.62 1.39 -6.72
CA ASN A 25 13.17 2.73 -6.65
C ASN A 25 14.40 2.81 -7.55
N ASP A 26 14.27 3.48 -8.68
CA ASP A 26 15.36 3.62 -9.66
C ASP A 26 16.56 4.38 -9.08
N PHE A 27 16.31 5.46 -8.32
CA PHE A 27 17.36 6.28 -7.72
C PHE A 27 18.27 5.49 -6.78
N ARG A 28 17.70 4.55 -6.00
CA ARG A 28 18.44 3.70 -5.07
C ARG A 28 18.81 2.34 -5.64
N SER A 29 18.21 1.96 -6.76
CA SER A 29 18.35 0.62 -7.36
C SER A 29 17.94 -0.51 -6.39
N GLU A 30 16.84 -0.31 -5.69
CA GLU A 30 16.32 -1.20 -4.64
C GLU A 30 14.83 -1.50 -4.85
N PHE A 31 14.41 -2.71 -4.46
CA PHE A 31 13.00 -3.06 -4.34
C PHE A 31 12.53 -2.88 -2.89
N TYR A 32 11.35 -2.33 -2.73
CA TYR A 32 10.66 -2.25 -1.44
C TYR A 32 9.45 -3.17 -1.47
N VAL A 33 9.42 -4.13 -0.54
CA VAL A 33 8.30 -5.09 -0.40
C VAL A 33 7.61 -4.81 0.92
N VAL A 34 6.36 -4.37 0.83
CA VAL A 34 5.52 -4.17 2.00
C VAL A 34 5.04 -5.52 2.51
N CYS A 35 5.31 -5.80 3.78
CA CYS A 35 4.96 -7.05 4.43
C CYS A 35 3.84 -6.80 5.44
N SER A 36 2.60 -7.07 5.02
CA SER A 36 1.40 -6.74 5.81
C SER A 36 1.34 -7.48 7.15
N TYR A 37 1.89 -8.69 7.23
CA TYR A 37 1.87 -9.48 8.47
C TYR A 37 2.94 -9.05 9.48
N LEU A 38 4.03 -8.47 8.98
CA LEU A 38 5.12 -7.94 9.81
C LEU A 38 4.93 -6.46 10.15
N ASP A 39 4.00 -5.77 9.52
CA ASP A 39 3.94 -4.31 9.48
C ASP A 39 5.33 -3.70 9.24
N ALA A 40 5.97 -4.12 8.17
CA ALA A 40 7.35 -3.79 7.85
C ALA A 40 7.58 -3.67 6.34
N ILE A 41 8.66 -3.02 5.96
CA ILE A 41 9.17 -3.01 4.59
C ILE A 41 10.46 -3.82 4.54
N LEU A 42 10.56 -4.75 3.60
CA LEU A 42 11.82 -5.38 3.23
C LEU A 42 12.45 -4.60 2.09
N ILE A 43 13.73 -4.29 2.23
CA ILE A 43 14.56 -3.67 1.21
C ILE A 43 15.39 -4.77 0.54
N LEU A 44 15.21 -4.94 -0.78
CA LEU A 44 15.94 -5.93 -1.55
C LEU A 44 16.81 -5.26 -2.61
N ASP A 45 17.95 -5.87 -2.92
CA ASP A 45 18.77 -5.48 -4.06
C ASP A 45 18.20 -5.99 -5.40
N LYS A 46 18.85 -5.63 -6.52
CA LYS A 46 18.49 -6.10 -7.87
C LYS A 46 18.55 -7.63 -8.05
N LYS A 47 19.23 -8.33 -7.16
CA LYS A 47 19.30 -9.80 -7.14
C LYS A 47 18.26 -10.42 -6.21
N PHE A 48 17.32 -9.60 -5.68
CA PHE A 48 16.29 -9.96 -4.69
C PHE A 48 16.85 -10.48 -3.36
N LYS A 49 18.08 -10.13 -3.02
CA LYS A 49 18.64 -10.38 -1.68
C LYS A 49 18.10 -9.33 -0.72
N VAL A 50 17.55 -9.76 0.41
CA VAL A 50 17.11 -8.84 1.47
C VAL A 50 18.35 -8.17 2.08
N LYS A 51 18.43 -6.86 1.94
CA LYS A 51 19.48 -6.01 2.50
C LYS A 51 19.13 -5.49 3.88
N ASN A 52 17.84 -5.17 4.07
CA ASN A 52 17.38 -4.55 5.29
C ASN A 52 15.88 -4.78 5.52
N LYS A 53 15.42 -4.46 6.74
CA LYS A 53 14.02 -4.41 7.12
C LYS A 53 13.77 -3.12 7.90
N ILE A 54 12.74 -2.37 7.53
CA ILE A 54 12.25 -1.22 8.29
C ILE A 54 10.98 -1.66 8.98
N GLN A 55 10.99 -1.68 10.31
CA GLN A 55 9.83 -2.02 11.12
C GLN A 55 8.96 -0.77 11.31
N ILE A 56 7.68 -0.86 10.97
CA ILE A 56 6.72 0.24 11.12
C ILE A 56 6.03 0.14 12.49
N SER A 57 5.51 -1.04 12.83
CA SER A 57 4.87 -1.27 14.12
C SER A 57 5.87 -1.67 15.20
N LYS A 58 5.66 -1.14 16.42
CA LYS A 58 6.37 -1.59 17.62
C LYS A 58 5.79 -2.89 18.20
N LYS A 59 4.59 -3.29 17.79
CA LYS A 59 3.92 -4.49 18.27
C LYS A 59 4.38 -5.69 17.44
N ILE A 60 5.29 -6.48 17.98
CA ILE A 60 5.83 -7.68 17.32
C ILE A 60 5.06 -8.90 17.82
N ASN A 61 3.84 -9.11 17.36
CA ASN A 61 3.14 -10.36 17.60
C ASN A 61 2.69 -10.96 16.26
N TYR A 62 3.57 -11.75 15.67
CA TYR A 62 3.41 -12.35 14.36
C TYR A 62 2.25 -13.38 14.29
N GLU A 63 1.74 -13.84 15.42
CA GLU A 63 0.70 -14.88 15.47
C GLU A 63 -0.71 -14.29 15.42
N LYS A 64 -0.88 -13.03 15.76
CA LYS A 64 -2.20 -12.40 15.97
C LYS A 64 -2.65 -11.41 14.90
N ALA A 65 -2.16 -11.51 13.67
CA ALA A 65 -2.53 -10.64 12.56
C ALA A 65 -1.86 -9.24 12.56
N PRO A 66 -1.75 -8.63 11.39
CA PRO A 66 -1.15 -7.30 11.21
C PRO A 66 -1.92 -6.25 12.01
N HIS A 67 -1.20 -5.41 12.74
CA HIS A 67 -1.81 -4.35 13.53
C HIS A 67 -2.25 -3.16 12.67
N HIS A 68 -1.37 -2.73 11.77
CA HIS A 68 -1.61 -1.59 10.88
C HIS A 68 -2.11 -2.04 9.51
N HIS A 69 -1.84 -3.28 9.13
CA HIS A 69 -2.10 -3.81 7.80
C HIS A 69 -1.50 -2.91 6.72
N CYS A 70 -0.17 -2.73 6.80
CA CYS A 70 0.57 -2.07 5.73
C CYS A 70 0.41 -2.87 4.43
N ASN A 71 0.02 -2.21 3.33
CA ASN A 71 -0.36 -2.95 2.13
C ASN A 71 0.43 -2.59 0.87
N ASP A 72 0.72 -1.32 0.63
CA ASP A 72 1.41 -0.92 -0.59
C ASP A 72 2.33 0.26 -0.34
N CYS A 73 3.24 0.54 -1.28
CA CYS A 73 4.13 1.69 -1.18
C CYS A 73 4.48 2.28 -2.53
N VAL A 74 4.88 3.53 -2.50
CA VAL A 74 5.60 4.21 -3.58
C VAL A 74 6.83 4.90 -2.98
N SER A 75 7.93 4.95 -3.70
CA SER A 75 9.12 5.67 -3.26
C SER A 75 9.54 6.73 -4.25
N TYR A 76 10.10 7.81 -3.73
CA TYR A 76 10.70 8.87 -4.52
C TYR A 76 12.01 9.31 -3.85
N LYS A 77 13.12 9.21 -4.56
CA LYS A 77 14.46 9.47 -4.02
C LYS A 77 14.71 8.71 -2.70
N ASN A 78 14.86 9.41 -1.59
CA ASN A 78 15.14 8.86 -0.27
C ASN A 78 13.91 8.71 0.64
N SER A 79 12.71 8.97 0.12
CA SER A 79 11.46 8.79 0.85
C SER A 79 10.67 7.59 0.30
N CYS A 80 10.00 6.86 1.19
CA CYS A 80 9.04 5.82 0.84
C CYS A 80 7.72 6.10 1.56
N TYR A 81 6.64 6.11 0.80
CA TYR A 81 5.29 6.37 1.30
C TYR A 81 4.52 5.06 1.34
N VAL A 82 4.05 4.69 2.52
CA VAL A 82 3.39 3.40 2.78
C VAL A 82 1.95 3.62 3.16
N SER A 83 1.04 2.95 2.47
CA SER A 83 -0.37 2.90 2.85
C SER A 83 -0.62 1.83 3.90
N MET A 84 -1.48 2.15 4.88
CA MET A 84 -1.92 1.23 5.92
C MET A 84 -3.40 1.41 6.24
N PHE A 85 -4.05 0.33 6.66
CA PHE A 85 -5.49 0.37 6.96
C PHE A 85 -5.82 1.09 8.25
N SER A 86 -4.92 1.06 9.22
CA SER A 86 -5.12 1.72 10.50
C SER A 86 -3.82 2.28 11.04
N LYS A 87 -3.81 3.57 11.34
CA LYS A 87 -2.69 4.25 12.01
C LYS A 87 -2.59 3.85 13.49
N SER A 88 -3.71 3.66 14.16
CA SER A 88 -3.76 3.22 15.56
C SER A 88 -3.46 1.72 15.74
N GLY A 89 -3.47 0.94 14.65
CA GLY A 89 -3.26 -0.50 14.69
C GLY A 89 -4.51 -1.31 15.06
N ASN A 90 -5.69 -0.78 14.81
CA ASN A 90 -6.99 -1.37 15.18
C ASN A 90 -7.89 -1.68 13.98
N TRP A 91 -7.31 -1.94 12.80
CA TRP A 91 -8.09 -2.12 11.58
C TRP A 91 -9.15 -3.22 11.63
N LYS A 92 -8.96 -4.23 12.50
CA LYS A 92 -9.93 -5.31 12.70
C LYS A 92 -11.11 -4.93 13.59
N LEU A 93 -11.02 -3.80 14.29
CA LEU A 93 -12.05 -3.30 15.17
C LEU A 93 -12.91 -2.24 14.47
N ASP A 94 -13.01 -2.32 13.13
CA ASP A 94 -13.76 -1.37 12.29
C ASP A 94 -13.33 0.10 12.49
N SER A 95 -12.09 0.31 12.89
CA SER A 95 -11.48 1.63 12.95
C SER A 95 -10.91 2.00 11.59
N PHE A 96 -11.53 2.96 10.91
CA PHE A 96 -11.15 3.43 9.58
C PHE A 96 -10.27 4.67 9.68
N ASP A 97 -9.15 4.54 10.36
CA ASP A 97 -8.12 5.55 10.56
C ASP A 97 -6.87 5.29 9.70
N GLY A 98 -7.08 4.81 8.48
CA GLY A 98 -6.01 4.53 7.54
C GLY A 98 -5.16 5.77 7.23
N ALA A 99 -3.90 5.53 6.89
CA ALA A 99 -2.93 6.59 6.69
C ALA A 99 -1.93 6.28 5.58
N ILE A 100 -1.25 7.33 5.13
CA ILE A 100 -0.03 7.28 4.33
C ILE A 100 1.11 7.77 5.21
N MET A 101 2.03 6.87 5.53
CA MET A 101 3.21 7.18 6.34
C MET A 101 4.42 7.43 5.45
N GLU A 102 5.18 8.46 5.75
CA GLU A 102 6.47 8.70 5.13
C GLU A 102 7.59 8.05 5.93
N ILE A 103 8.47 7.37 5.23
CA ILE A 103 9.65 6.70 5.77
C ILE A 103 10.89 7.29 5.12
N ASP A 104 11.81 7.76 5.94
CA ASP A 104 13.16 8.10 5.50
C ASP A 104 13.98 6.82 5.28
N LEU A 105 14.41 6.61 4.04
CA LEU A 105 15.16 5.42 3.62
C LEU A 105 16.64 5.46 4.03
N ILE A 106 17.18 6.63 4.39
CA ILE A 106 18.53 6.79 4.91
C ILE A 106 18.52 6.43 6.40
N GLN A 107 17.66 7.11 7.17
CA GLN A 107 17.52 6.88 8.62
C GLN A 107 16.76 5.59 8.95
N LYS A 108 16.03 5.01 7.97
CA LYS A 108 15.24 3.78 8.10
C LYS A 108 14.18 3.85 9.20
N LYS A 109 13.51 4.98 9.28
CA LYS A 109 12.44 5.21 10.26
C LYS A 109 11.29 6.01 9.66
N THR A 110 10.13 5.88 10.28
CA THR A 110 8.97 6.75 9.99
C THR A 110 9.29 8.17 10.45
N VAL A 111 9.04 9.16 9.59
CA VAL A 111 9.31 10.57 9.87
C VAL A 111 8.06 11.43 9.92
N SER A 112 7.05 11.11 9.12
CA SER A 112 5.82 11.90 9.08
C SER A 112 4.60 11.06 8.69
N THR A 113 3.42 11.63 8.84
CA THR A 113 2.17 11.16 8.27
C THR A 113 1.74 12.13 7.18
N LEU A 114 1.69 11.67 5.94
CA LEU A 114 1.32 12.49 4.79
C LEU A 114 -0.19 12.70 4.68
N ALA A 115 -0.98 11.67 5.03
CA ALA A 115 -2.44 11.71 5.06
C ALA A 115 -2.99 10.78 6.13
N GLU A 116 -4.16 11.14 6.66
CA GLU A 116 -4.88 10.40 7.71
C GLU A 116 -6.38 10.28 7.39
N ASN A 117 -7.08 9.49 8.20
CA ASN A 117 -8.53 9.28 8.10
C ASN A 117 -8.99 8.73 6.74
N LEU A 118 -8.12 7.96 6.10
CA LEU A 118 -8.44 7.20 4.90
C LEU A 118 -9.07 5.86 5.28
N TRP A 119 -9.96 5.36 4.44
CA TRP A 119 -10.65 4.10 4.66
C TRP A 119 -10.02 2.99 3.82
N MET A 120 -9.10 2.26 4.43
CA MET A 120 -8.35 1.16 3.80
C MET A 120 -7.61 1.58 2.52
N PRO A 121 -6.70 2.58 2.59
CA PRO A 121 -6.03 3.10 1.40
C PRO A 121 -5.15 2.05 0.72
N HIS A 122 -5.13 2.09 -0.62
CA HIS A 122 -4.29 1.24 -1.47
C HIS A 122 -3.59 2.05 -2.57
N ASN A 123 -2.56 1.46 -3.14
CA ASN A 123 -1.84 1.91 -4.33
C ASN A 123 -1.46 3.39 -4.32
N PRO A 124 -0.66 3.85 -3.36
CA PRO A 124 -0.05 5.17 -3.46
C PRO A 124 0.80 5.24 -4.74
N LYS A 125 0.69 6.35 -5.47
CA LYS A 125 1.43 6.62 -6.71
C LYS A 125 1.95 8.05 -6.71
N ILE A 126 3.09 8.26 -7.35
CA ILE A 126 3.57 9.58 -7.72
C ILE A 126 3.58 9.63 -9.24
N ILE A 127 2.76 10.51 -9.82
CA ILE A 127 2.57 10.68 -11.27
C ILE A 127 2.80 12.15 -11.58
N ASN A 128 3.78 12.46 -12.42
CA ASN A 128 4.15 13.83 -12.78
C ASN A 128 4.37 14.75 -11.55
N GLY A 129 4.97 14.21 -10.49
CA GLY A 129 5.24 14.94 -9.26
C GLY A 129 4.04 15.08 -8.31
N ALA A 130 2.85 14.70 -8.71
CA ALA A 130 1.65 14.72 -7.88
C ALA A 130 1.39 13.36 -7.19
N PHE A 131 0.87 13.39 -5.98
CA PHE A 131 0.56 12.19 -5.19
C PHE A 131 -0.89 11.75 -5.41
N TYR A 132 -1.09 10.45 -5.62
CA TYR A 132 -2.39 9.82 -5.79
C TYR A 132 -2.51 8.59 -4.91
N VAL A 133 -3.71 8.33 -4.40
CA VAL A 133 -4.02 7.13 -3.62
C VAL A 133 -5.49 6.77 -3.71
N LEU A 134 -5.80 5.49 -3.63
CA LEU A 134 -7.16 5.00 -3.53
C LEU A 134 -7.59 5.00 -2.05
N ASP A 135 -8.66 5.73 -1.72
CA ASP A 135 -9.39 5.59 -0.46
C ASP A 135 -10.43 4.47 -0.67
N SER A 136 -9.95 3.23 -0.56
CA SER A 136 -10.53 2.06 -1.23
C SER A 136 -11.91 1.70 -0.76
N LEU A 137 -12.17 1.77 0.55
CA LEU A 137 -13.48 1.40 1.10
C LEU A 137 -14.56 2.44 0.75
N LYS A 138 -14.16 3.70 0.56
CA LYS A 138 -15.05 4.77 0.04
C LYS A 138 -15.16 4.76 -1.48
N GLY A 139 -14.34 3.96 -2.17
CA GLY A 139 -14.30 3.95 -3.63
C GLY A 139 -13.73 5.23 -4.25
N ASN A 140 -12.97 6.03 -3.52
CA ASN A 140 -12.50 7.32 -4.00
C ASN A 140 -11.05 7.27 -4.48
N LEU A 141 -10.77 7.97 -5.60
CA LEU A 141 -9.42 8.39 -5.96
C LEU A 141 -9.13 9.73 -5.32
N LYS A 142 -8.09 9.78 -4.52
CA LYS A 142 -7.53 11.01 -3.96
C LYS A 142 -6.38 11.49 -4.83
N GLY A 143 -6.40 12.74 -5.23
CA GLY A 143 -5.33 13.39 -5.97
C GLY A 143 -4.44 14.24 -5.08
N ASN A 144 -3.75 15.19 -5.69
CA ASN A 144 -2.89 16.12 -4.97
C ASN A 144 -3.66 16.83 -3.85
N ASN A 145 -3.00 17.04 -2.71
CA ASN A 145 -3.62 17.54 -1.47
C ASN A 145 -4.75 16.65 -0.90
N PHE A 146 -4.82 15.38 -1.32
CA PHE A 146 -5.81 14.38 -0.87
C PHE A 146 -7.27 14.75 -1.12
N ASN A 147 -7.55 15.67 -2.03
CA ASN A 147 -8.90 15.94 -2.50
C ASN A 147 -9.43 14.75 -3.32
N THR A 148 -10.72 14.47 -3.21
CA THR A 148 -11.38 13.46 -4.06
C THR A 148 -11.51 14.01 -5.49
N ILE A 149 -10.91 13.31 -6.45
CA ILE A 149 -10.95 13.66 -7.88
C ILE A 149 -11.76 12.66 -8.71
N GLY A 150 -12.16 11.54 -8.11
CA GLY A 150 -13.04 10.54 -8.71
C GLY A 150 -13.65 9.64 -7.65
N SER A 151 -14.89 9.16 -7.91
CA SER A 151 -15.61 8.24 -7.02
C SER A 151 -16.16 7.07 -7.82
N PHE A 152 -16.07 5.87 -7.28
CA PHE A 152 -16.36 4.61 -7.94
C PHE A 152 -17.24 3.74 -7.02
N PRO A 153 -18.15 2.94 -7.57
CA PRO A 153 -19.19 2.28 -6.77
C PRO A 153 -18.73 1.09 -5.94
N ALA A 154 -17.48 0.64 -6.08
CA ALA A 154 -16.99 -0.58 -5.40
C ALA A 154 -15.62 -0.35 -4.73
N PHE A 155 -15.14 -1.38 -4.01
CA PHE A 155 -13.86 -1.34 -3.34
C PHE A 155 -12.71 -1.27 -4.37
N THR A 156 -11.97 -0.16 -4.38
CA THR A 156 -10.88 0.08 -5.33
C THR A 156 -9.56 -0.53 -4.83
N ARG A 157 -8.83 -1.24 -5.69
CA ARG A 157 -7.58 -1.90 -5.30
C ARG A 157 -6.39 -1.57 -6.17
N GLY A 158 -6.56 -1.55 -7.47
CA GLY A 158 -5.49 -1.32 -8.42
C GLY A 158 -5.59 0.08 -9.02
N LEU A 159 -4.47 0.76 -9.16
CA LEU A 159 -4.34 2.06 -9.79
C LEU A 159 -3.15 2.06 -10.74
N ALA A 160 -3.40 2.34 -12.02
CA ALA A 160 -2.37 2.59 -13.02
C ALA A 160 -2.67 3.88 -13.79
N HIS A 161 -1.66 4.43 -14.45
CA HIS A 161 -1.78 5.63 -15.30
C HIS A 161 -0.81 5.49 -16.48
N ASP A 162 -1.24 5.83 -17.68
CA ASP A 162 -0.45 5.70 -18.91
C ASP A 162 0.06 7.05 -19.47
N GLY A 163 -0.20 8.13 -18.76
CA GLY A 163 0.10 9.51 -19.19
C GLY A 163 -1.17 10.29 -19.53
N SER A 164 -2.25 9.64 -19.89
CA SER A 164 -3.53 10.26 -20.29
C SER A 164 -4.70 9.80 -19.43
N PHE A 165 -4.74 8.50 -19.08
CA PHE A 165 -5.88 7.88 -18.39
C PHE A 165 -5.45 7.20 -17.09
N PHE A 166 -6.36 7.24 -16.11
CA PHE A 166 -6.29 6.39 -14.92
C PHE A 166 -7.06 5.09 -15.17
N TYR A 167 -6.44 3.99 -14.77
CA TYR A 167 -7.03 2.64 -14.81
C TYR A 167 -7.24 2.14 -13.39
N PHE A 168 -8.43 1.63 -13.11
CA PHE A 168 -8.81 1.16 -11.78
C PHE A 168 -9.24 -0.29 -11.83
N VAL A 169 -8.82 -1.03 -10.82
CA VAL A 169 -9.37 -2.36 -10.53
C VAL A 169 -10.26 -2.26 -9.30
N GLN A 170 -11.47 -2.80 -9.42
CA GLN A 170 -12.45 -2.86 -8.35
C GLN A 170 -12.73 -4.30 -7.92
N SER A 171 -13.13 -4.50 -6.70
CA SER A 171 -13.54 -5.81 -6.17
C SER A 171 -14.74 -5.67 -5.26
N ILE A 172 -15.45 -6.78 -5.06
CA ILE A 172 -16.51 -6.85 -4.06
C ILE A 172 -15.89 -6.66 -2.67
N ASN A 173 -16.49 -5.82 -1.86
CA ASN A 173 -16.11 -5.65 -0.46
C ASN A 173 -16.73 -6.77 0.39
N ARG A 174 -15.96 -7.81 0.66
CA ARG A 174 -16.48 -9.06 1.25
C ARG A 174 -16.90 -8.94 2.72
N ASN A 175 -16.35 -8.01 3.50
CA ASN A 175 -16.45 -8.05 4.96
C ASN A 175 -17.05 -6.79 5.60
N PHE A 176 -17.18 -5.68 4.87
CA PHE A 176 -17.53 -4.38 5.46
C PHE A 176 -18.82 -3.78 4.94
N SER A 177 -19.38 -4.31 3.86
CA SER A 177 -20.60 -3.77 3.23
C SER A 177 -21.82 -3.80 4.16
N LYS A 178 -21.89 -4.75 5.08
CA LYS A 178 -23.01 -4.88 6.03
C LYS A 178 -22.96 -3.83 7.14
N ASN A 179 -21.75 -3.44 7.56
CA ASN A 179 -21.57 -2.59 8.74
C ASN A 179 -21.59 -1.08 8.42
N ILE A 180 -21.35 -0.71 7.15
CA ILE A 180 -21.22 0.70 6.73
C ILE A 180 -22.23 1.12 5.67
N GLY A 181 -23.25 0.29 5.39
CA GLY A 181 -24.30 0.62 4.41
C GLY A 181 -23.84 0.75 2.96
N ILE A 182 -22.62 0.33 2.64
CA ILE A 182 -22.14 0.27 1.26
C ILE A 182 -22.75 -0.94 0.60
N ASN A 183 -23.68 -0.74 -0.30
CA ASN A 183 -24.33 -1.80 -1.08
C ASN A 183 -23.26 -2.57 -1.88
N ASN A 184 -23.43 -3.89 -1.93
CA ASN A 184 -22.64 -4.76 -2.80
C ASN A 184 -22.96 -4.44 -4.26
N ILE A 185 -22.25 -3.51 -4.83
CA ILE A 185 -22.33 -3.26 -6.26
C ILE A 185 -21.34 -4.21 -6.91
N THR A 186 -21.85 -5.21 -7.60
CA THR A 186 -21.07 -6.03 -8.52
C THR A 186 -20.68 -5.12 -9.68
N SER A 187 -19.41 -4.73 -9.74
CA SER A 187 -18.87 -4.16 -10.96
C SER A 187 -18.65 -5.26 -11.99
N ILE A 188 -19.10 -5.00 -13.16
CA ILE A 188 -18.81 -5.75 -14.37
C ILE A 188 -17.33 -5.65 -14.72
#